data_4249fa6e7d96e1e03275fb0baff338df
#
_entry.id   4249fa6e7d96e1e03275fb0baff338df
#
_cell.length_a   1.000
_cell.length_b   1.000
_cell.length_c   1.000
_cell.angle_alpha   90.00
_cell.angle_beta   90.00
_cell.angle_gamma   90.00
#
_symmetry.space_group_name_H-M   'P 1'
#
loop_
_entity.id
_entity.type
_entity.pdbx_description
1 polymer ?
#
loop_
_entity_poly.entity_id
_entity_poly.type
_entity_poly.pdbx_seq_one_letter_code
_entity_poly.pdbx_strand_id
1 'polypeptide(L)'
;MRCTGAVHWANPEQRRFDDDMSVAARTAVYPGTFDPITNGHLDLVDRAAPLFERLVVGVAASPSKGPALPLELRVGLARQALGHYANVEVRGFDCLLAHFVRDIGAGVLLRGLRAVSDFEYEFQMASMNRHLIPEVETLFLTPAEQYGFISSSLVREISRLGGDVSGFVPPAVAAALEAHWRGRAA
;
A
#
# COMPACT_ATOMS: atom_id res chain seq x y z
N MET A 1 43.35 -10.99 4.22
CA MET A 1 42.83 -11.18 5.56
C MET A 1 41.46 -11.84 5.42
N ARG A 2 41.36 -13.13 5.77
CA ARG A 2 40.14 -13.94 5.57
C ARG A 2 39.35 -13.92 6.89
N CYS A 3 38.12 -13.39 6.87
CA CYS A 3 37.20 -13.54 7.99
C CYS A 3 36.46 -14.87 7.86
N THR A 4 36.95 -15.91 8.55
CA THR A 4 36.23 -17.16 8.77
C THR A 4 35.74 -17.16 10.21
N GLY A 5 34.45 -17.01 10.42
CA GLY A 5 33.80 -17.16 11.70
C GLY A 5 32.34 -17.49 11.50
N ALA A 6 32.03 -18.76 11.20
CA ALA A 6 30.67 -19.27 11.26
C ALA A 6 30.25 -19.39 12.73
N VAL A 7 29.37 -18.51 13.17
CA VAL A 7 28.70 -18.64 14.48
C VAL A 7 27.50 -19.57 14.28
N HIS A 8 27.63 -20.81 14.75
CA HIS A 8 26.56 -21.79 14.78
C HIS A 8 25.63 -21.49 15.97
N TRP A 9 24.51 -20.88 15.71
CA TRP A 9 23.39 -20.79 16.65
C TRP A 9 22.37 -21.88 16.31
N ALA A 10 22.52 -23.08 16.86
CA ALA A 10 21.56 -24.16 16.72
C ALA A 10 20.82 -24.35 18.06
N ASN A 11 19.76 -23.52 18.29
CA ASN A 11 18.78 -23.79 19.33
C ASN A 11 17.50 -24.33 18.65
N PRO A 12 16.97 -25.52 19.04
CA PRO A 12 15.76 -26.09 18.43
C PRO A 12 14.50 -25.21 18.61
N GLU A 13 14.43 -24.38 19.67
CA GLU A 13 13.37 -23.41 19.86
C GLU A 13 13.51 -22.24 18.88
N GLN A 14 14.71 -21.85 18.53
CA GLN A 14 15.01 -20.83 17.52
C GLN A 14 14.52 -21.26 16.13
N ARG A 15 14.60 -22.55 15.78
CA ARG A 15 14.12 -23.05 14.46
C ARG A 15 12.61 -22.97 14.31
N ARG A 16 11.83 -23.16 15.36
CA ARG A 16 10.35 -22.96 15.32
C ARG A 16 9.99 -21.51 15.13
N PHE A 17 10.75 -20.60 15.75
CA PHE A 17 10.59 -19.16 15.57
C PHE A 17 10.99 -18.71 14.17
N ASP A 18 12.07 -19.26 13.60
CA ASP A 18 12.57 -18.93 12.27
C ASP A 18 11.63 -19.42 11.15
N ASP A 19 11.01 -20.60 11.30
CA ASP A 19 10.07 -21.15 10.31
C ASP A 19 8.73 -20.41 10.31
N ASP A 20 8.19 -20.02 11.47
CA ASP A 20 6.92 -19.31 11.58
C ASP A 20 7.06 -17.83 11.17
N MET A 21 8.20 -17.19 11.54
CA MET A 21 8.55 -15.84 11.07
C MET A 21 8.88 -15.78 9.58
N SER A 22 9.44 -16.85 8.99
CA SER A 22 9.81 -16.86 7.58
C SER A 22 8.60 -16.81 6.65
N VAL A 23 7.49 -17.44 7.01
CA VAL A 23 6.24 -17.44 6.21
C VAL A 23 5.50 -16.10 6.35
N ALA A 24 5.41 -15.55 7.56
CA ALA A 24 4.74 -14.25 7.79
C ALA A 24 5.50 -13.10 7.12
N ALA A 25 6.85 -13.11 7.14
CA ALA A 25 7.67 -12.10 6.47
C ALA A 25 7.57 -12.12 4.94
N ARG A 26 7.05 -13.21 4.35
CA ARG A 26 6.86 -13.33 2.88
C ARG A 26 5.57 -12.70 2.38
N THR A 27 4.63 -12.38 3.29
CA THR A 27 3.39 -11.68 2.96
C THR A 27 3.45 -10.26 3.48
N ALA A 28 3.23 -9.29 2.58
CA ALA A 28 3.13 -7.89 2.93
C ALA A 28 1.73 -7.33 2.65
N VAL A 29 1.31 -6.35 3.43
CA VAL A 29 0.12 -5.54 3.18
C VAL A 29 0.55 -4.12 2.85
N TYR A 30 0.10 -3.60 1.71
CA TYR A 30 0.21 -2.19 1.35
C TYR A 30 -1.15 -1.51 1.53
N PRO A 31 -1.42 -0.91 2.70
CA PRO A 31 -2.71 -0.31 3.00
C PRO A 31 -2.77 1.16 2.55
N GLY A 32 -3.91 1.56 2.03
CA GLY A 32 -4.16 2.94 1.65
C GLY A 32 -5.64 3.22 1.39
N THR A 33 -6.01 4.48 1.27
CA THR A 33 -7.37 4.85 0.83
C THR A 33 -7.53 4.66 -0.67
N PHE A 34 -6.45 4.86 -1.45
CA PHE A 34 -6.40 4.75 -2.91
C PHE A 34 -7.59 5.44 -3.58
N ASP A 35 -7.76 6.71 -3.29
CA ASP A 35 -8.88 7.52 -3.75
C ASP A 35 -8.43 8.70 -4.64
N PRO A 36 -8.03 8.41 -5.88
CA PRO A 36 -7.85 7.10 -6.50
C PRO A 36 -6.43 6.51 -6.30
N ILE A 37 -6.21 5.29 -6.83
CA ILE A 37 -4.87 4.76 -7.07
C ILE A 37 -4.16 5.62 -8.12
N THR A 38 -2.85 5.88 -7.95
CA THR A 38 -2.05 6.76 -8.82
C THR A 38 -0.81 6.04 -9.34
N ASN A 39 -0.13 6.62 -10.34
CA ASN A 39 1.12 6.07 -10.86
C ASN A 39 2.21 5.96 -9.78
N GLY A 40 2.20 6.84 -8.77
CA GLY A 40 3.10 6.72 -7.62
C GLY A 40 2.81 5.48 -6.75
N HIS A 41 1.54 5.10 -6.60
CA HIS A 41 1.19 3.85 -5.92
C HIS A 41 1.59 2.63 -6.74
N LEU A 42 1.45 2.68 -8.07
CA LEU A 42 1.86 1.59 -8.96
C LEU A 42 3.37 1.39 -8.91
N ASP A 43 4.17 2.45 -8.97
CA ASP A 43 5.63 2.40 -8.84
C ASP A 43 6.06 1.68 -7.55
N LEU A 44 5.40 1.95 -6.44
CA LEU A 44 5.69 1.25 -5.19
C LEU A 44 5.32 -0.25 -5.27
N VAL A 45 4.20 -0.59 -5.90
CA VAL A 45 3.80 -2.00 -6.09
C VAL A 45 4.77 -2.70 -7.05
N ASP A 46 5.17 -2.07 -8.17
CA ASP A 46 6.16 -2.59 -9.12
C ASP A 46 7.45 -3.04 -8.43
N ARG A 47 7.91 -2.22 -7.48
CA ARG A 47 9.16 -2.45 -6.75
C ARG A 47 9.00 -3.36 -5.55
N ALA A 48 7.82 -3.39 -4.94
CA ALA A 48 7.53 -4.25 -3.80
C ALA A 48 7.17 -5.69 -4.21
N ALA A 49 6.44 -5.87 -5.31
CA ALA A 49 5.96 -7.19 -5.73
C ALA A 49 7.08 -8.25 -5.83
N PRO A 50 8.27 -7.97 -6.40
CA PRO A 50 9.34 -8.97 -6.46
C PRO A 50 10.00 -9.27 -5.10
N LEU A 51 9.74 -8.49 -4.06
CA LEU A 51 10.34 -8.67 -2.73
C LEU A 51 9.54 -9.65 -1.84
N PHE A 52 8.29 -9.93 -2.20
CA PHE A 52 7.38 -10.73 -1.39
C PHE A 52 6.78 -11.88 -2.20
N GLU A 53 6.49 -12.99 -1.54
CA GLU A 53 5.73 -14.09 -2.16
C GLU A 53 4.27 -13.69 -2.39
N ARG A 54 3.73 -12.81 -1.52
CA ARG A 54 2.38 -12.28 -1.62
C ARG A 54 2.34 -10.84 -1.16
N LEU A 55 1.81 -9.96 -1.99
CA LEU A 55 1.57 -8.56 -1.67
C LEU A 55 0.06 -8.27 -1.73
N VAL A 56 -0.54 -7.86 -0.61
CA VAL A 56 -1.95 -7.49 -0.54
C VAL A 56 -2.08 -5.98 -0.51
N VAL A 57 -2.66 -5.41 -1.55
CA VAL A 57 -3.03 -3.99 -1.59
C VAL A 57 -4.37 -3.84 -0.88
N GLY A 58 -4.34 -3.31 0.34
CA GLY A 58 -5.50 -3.12 1.20
C GLY A 58 -6.16 -1.77 0.96
N VAL A 59 -7.34 -1.74 0.34
CA VAL A 59 -8.10 -0.50 0.10
C VAL A 59 -9.01 -0.22 1.28
N ALA A 60 -8.67 0.78 2.09
CA ALA A 60 -9.45 1.15 3.27
C ALA A 60 -10.74 1.90 2.90
N ALA A 61 -11.85 1.58 3.56
CA ALA A 61 -13.10 2.34 3.43
C ALA A 61 -12.90 3.81 3.82
N SER A 62 -12.19 4.05 4.92
CA SER A 62 -11.78 5.39 5.43
C SER A 62 -12.93 6.42 5.45
N PRO A 63 -14.09 6.15 6.06
CA PRO A 63 -15.26 7.04 6.02
C PRO A 63 -14.95 8.43 6.59
N SER A 64 -14.07 8.52 7.60
CA SER A 64 -13.65 9.78 8.20
C SER A 64 -12.87 10.70 7.26
N LYS A 65 -12.26 10.15 6.20
CA LYS A 65 -11.55 10.92 5.16
C LYS A 65 -12.47 11.43 4.05
N GLY A 66 -13.75 11.01 4.03
CA GLY A 66 -14.72 11.39 3.01
C GLY A 66 -14.24 11.10 1.58
N PRO A 67 -13.91 9.83 1.23
CA PRO A 67 -13.39 9.52 -0.09
C PRO A 67 -14.39 9.90 -1.19
N ALA A 68 -13.89 10.41 -2.31
CA ALA A 68 -14.72 10.83 -3.43
C ALA A 68 -15.32 9.63 -4.18
N LEU A 69 -14.55 8.54 -4.29
CA LEU A 69 -15.01 7.33 -4.98
C LEU A 69 -15.45 6.27 -3.96
N PRO A 70 -16.55 5.54 -4.23
CA PRO A 70 -16.99 4.40 -3.41
C PRO A 70 -15.90 3.35 -3.27
N LEU A 71 -15.91 2.59 -2.17
CA LEU A 71 -14.90 1.56 -1.88
C LEU A 71 -14.80 0.53 -3.02
N GLU A 72 -15.94 0.03 -3.49
CA GLU A 72 -16.03 -0.99 -4.54
C GLU A 72 -15.40 -0.52 -5.84
N LEU A 73 -15.61 0.74 -6.20
CA LEU A 73 -15.00 1.34 -7.40
C LEU A 73 -13.48 1.47 -7.23
N ARG A 74 -13.00 1.93 -6.06
CA ARG A 74 -11.56 2.04 -5.77
C ARG A 74 -10.88 0.67 -5.81
N VAL A 75 -11.51 -0.36 -5.25
CA VAL A 75 -11.05 -1.75 -5.32
C VAL A 75 -11.03 -2.26 -6.78
N GLY A 76 -12.08 -1.99 -7.55
CA GLY A 76 -12.15 -2.38 -8.96
C GLY A 76 -11.05 -1.74 -9.81
N LEU A 77 -10.82 -0.43 -9.63
CA LEU A 77 -9.76 0.30 -10.34
C LEU A 77 -8.37 -0.20 -9.95
N ALA A 78 -8.13 -0.47 -8.68
CA ALA A 78 -6.87 -1.02 -8.22
C ALA A 78 -6.63 -2.45 -8.77
N ARG A 79 -7.66 -3.31 -8.79
CA ARG A 79 -7.59 -4.64 -9.42
C ARG A 79 -7.27 -4.57 -10.90
N GLN A 80 -7.91 -3.65 -11.62
CA GLN A 80 -7.64 -3.47 -13.04
C GLN A 80 -6.20 -3.02 -13.30
N ALA A 81 -5.70 -2.08 -12.49
CA ALA A 81 -4.35 -1.55 -12.64
C ALA A 81 -3.26 -2.57 -12.28
N LEU A 82 -3.53 -3.46 -11.32
CA LEU A 82 -2.55 -4.40 -10.75
C LEU A 82 -2.76 -5.86 -11.22
N GLY A 83 -3.75 -6.12 -12.06
CA GLY A 83 -4.14 -7.49 -12.44
C GLY A 83 -3.11 -8.28 -13.25
N HIS A 84 -2.03 -7.64 -13.67
CA HIS A 84 -0.93 -8.30 -14.38
C HIS A 84 0.11 -8.97 -13.46
N TYR A 85 0.07 -8.70 -12.15
CA TYR A 85 0.94 -9.37 -11.18
C TYR A 85 0.32 -10.66 -10.66
N ALA A 86 1.07 -11.75 -10.71
CA ALA A 86 0.59 -13.05 -10.23
C ALA A 86 0.51 -13.14 -8.69
N ASN A 87 1.32 -12.34 -7.97
CA ASN A 87 1.46 -12.38 -6.52
C ASN A 87 0.87 -11.14 -5.82
N VAL A 88 0.17 -10.26 -6.55
CA VAL A 88 -0.51 -9.08 -5.98
C VAL A 88 -2.00 -9.32 -5.91
N GLU A 89 -2.56 -9.14 -4.72
CA GLU A 89 -3.99 -9.25 -4.46
C GLU A 89 -4.55 -7.91 -4.00
N VAL A 90 -5.76 -7.53 -4.43
CA VAL A 90 -6.43 -6.30 -3.98
C VAL A 90 -7.66 -6.66 -3.16
N ARG A 91 -7.71 -6.18 -1.91
CA ARG A 91 -8.84 -6.35 -0.98
C ARG A 91 -9.31 -5.02 -0.40
N GLY A 92 -10.64 -4.83 -0.37
CA GLY A 92 -11.26 -3.76 0.41
C GLY A 92 -11.37 -4.17 1.89
N PHE A 93 -11.28 -3.20 2.82
CA PHE A 93 -11.55 -3.42 4.24
C PHE A 93 -12.14 -2.16 4.90
N ASP A 94 -12.94 -2.37 5.95
CA ASP A 94 -13.62 -1.34 6.76
C ASP A 94 -13.36 -1.48 8.26
N CYS A 95 -12.46 -2.39 8.63
CA CYS A 95 -12.07 -2.64 10.02
C CYS A 95 -10.75 -1.94 10.39
N LEU A 96 -10.32 -2.10 11.64
CA LEU A 96 -9.01 -1.63 12.09
C LEU A 96 -7.90 -2.32 11.28
N LEU A 97 -6.90 -1.53 10.83
CA LEU A 97 -5.78 -2.06 10.03
C LEU A 97 -5.08 -3.25 10.69
N ALA A 98 -4.89 -3.20 12.02
CA ALA A 98 -4.29 -4.30 12.78
C ALA A 98 -5.08 -5.62 12.64
N HIS A 99 -6.42 -5.56 12.63
CA HIS A 99 -7.26 -6.76 12.44
C HIS A 99 -7.11 -7.27 11.00
N PHE A 100 -7.20 -6.36 10.01
CA PHE A 100 -7.04 -6.73 8.60
C PHE A 100 -5.70 -7.41 8.32
N VAL A 101 -4.60 -6.89 8.89
CA VAL A 101 -3.25 -7.45 8.71
C VAL A 101 -3.12 -8.85 9.30
N ARG A 102 -3.70 -9.06 10.52
CA ARG A 102 -3.75 -10.40 11.15
C ARG A 102 -4.58 -11.38 10.35
N ASP A 103 -5.74 -10.96 9.83
CA ASP A 103 -6.61 -11.82 9.00
C ASP A 103 -5.92 -12.24 7.69
N ILE A 104 -5.04 -11.39 7.16
CA ILE A 104 -4.21 -11.71 5.99
C ILE A 104 -3.05 -12.65 6.35
N GLY A 105 -2.62 -12.68 7.60
CA GLY A 105 -1.42 -13.38 8.04
C GLY A 105 -0.11 -12.72 7.54
N ALA A 106 -0.12 -11.39 7.43
CA ALA A 106 1.05 -10.65 6.95
C ALA A 106 2.00 -10.28 8.09
N GLY A 107 3.30 -10.43 7.86
CA GLY A 107 4.36 -9.99 8.77
C GLY A 107 4.93 -8.60 8.46
N VAL A 108 4.51 -8.00 7.34
CA VAL A 108 5.04 -6.72 6.88
C VAL A 108 3.91 -5.76 6.49
N LEU A 109 3.99 -4.54 7.01
CA LEU A 109 3.25 -3.38 6.51
C LEU A 109 4.15 -2.55 5.59
N LEU A 110 3.72 -2.34 4.36
CA LEU A 110 4.40 -1.47 3.40
C LEU A 110 3.77 -0.09 3.41
N ARG A 111 4.58 0.96 3.51
CA ARG A 111 4.14 2.35 3.46
C ARG A 111 4.97 3.15 2.45
N GLY A 112 4.32 4.07 1.73
CA GLY A 112 4.98 4.99 0.81
C GLY A 112 5.34 6.30 1.50
N LEU A 113 6.58 6.76 1.33
CA LEU A 113 7.05 8.08 1.77
C LEU A 113 7.41 8.92 0.54
N ARG A 114 6.64 9.96 0.25
CA ARG A 114 6.85 10.85 -0.92
C ARG A 114 7.69 12.07 -0.58
N ALA A 115 7.49 12.61 0.61
CA ALA A 115 8.10 13.84 1.06
C ALA A 115 8.41 13.80 2.55
N VAL A 116 9.26 14.70 3.00
CA VAL A 116 9.58 14.86 4.43
C VAL A 116 8.33 15.16 5.25
N SER A 117 7.36 15.88 4.69
CA SER A 117 6.06 16.16 5.35
C SER A 117 5.22 14.92 5.64
N ASP A 118 5.40 13.83 4.88
CA ASP A 118 4.67 12.59 5.13
C ASP A 118 5.32 11.79 6.28
N PHE A 119 6.64 12.00 6.50
CA PHE A 119 7.46 11.18 7.40
C PHE A 119 6.95 11.21 8.85
N GLU A 120 6.65 12.38 9.38
CA GLU A 120 6.22 12.50 10.78
C GLU A 120 4.94 11.72 11.04
N TYR A 121 3.93 11.87 10.17
CA TYR A 121 2.68 11.14 10.28
C TYR A 121 2.87 9.64 10.12
N GLU A 122 3.63 9.20 9.12
CA GLU A 122 3.87 7.78 8.85
C GLU A 122 4.71 7.14 9.97
N PHE A 123 5.65 7.87 10.56
CA PHE A 123 6.43 7.41 11.72
C PHE A 123 5.54 7.22 12.96
N GLN A 124 4.64 8.17 13.24
CA GLN A 124 3.65 8.02 14.31
C GLN A 124 2.76 6.81 14.08
N MET A 125 2.27 6.62 12.85
CA MET A 125 1.45 5.46 12.50
C MET A 125 2.21 4.13 12.63
N ALA A 126 3.48 4.08 12.24
CA ALA A 126 4.31 2.89 12.42
C ALA A 126 4.49 2.55 13.90
N SER A 127 4.71 3.55 14.76
CA SER A 127 4.82 3.38 16.21
C SER A 127 3.51 2.86 16.82
N MET A 128 2.37 3.40 16.39
CA MET A 128 1.05 2.91 16.83
C MET A 128 0.78 1.48 16.36
N ASN A 129 1.10 1.17 15.10
CA ASN A 129 0.95 -0.19 14.58
C ASN A 129 1.83 -1.19 15.34
N ARG A 130 3.09 -0.86 15.63
CA ARG A 130 3.97 -1.70 16.44
C ARG A 130 3.40 -2.01 17.84
N HIS A 131 2.67 -1.04 18.41
CA HIS A 131 1.99 -1.28 19.69
C HIS A 131 0.76 -2.22 19.55
N LEU A 132 -0.01 -2.08 18.46
CA LEU A 132 -1.23 -2.86 18.22
C LEU A 132 -0.96 -4.26 17.67
N ILE A 133 0.09 -4.42 16.86
CA ILE A 133 0.50 -5.65 16.17
C ILE A 133 2.02 -5.79 16.23
N PRO A 134 2.60 -6.09 17.42
CA PRO A 134 4.05 -6.13 17.61
C PRO A 134 4.76 -7.20 16.75
N GLU A 135 4.02 -8.17 16.24
CA GLU A 135 4.48 -9.21 15.34
C GLU A 135 4.68 -8.76 13.88
N VAL A 136 4.29 -7.51 13.55
CA VAL A 136 4.34 -6.99 12.17
C VAL A 136 5.28 -5.81 12.08
N GLU A 137 6.24 -5.86 11.16
CA GLU A 137 7.17 -4.75 10.89
C GLU A 137 6.65 -3.80 9.82
N THR A 138 6.96 -2.51 9.97
CA THR A 138 6.64 -1.49 8.97
C THR A 138 7.85 -1.15 8.13
N LEU A 139 7.74 -1.34 6.82
CA LEU A 139 8.75 -0.96 5.84
C LEU A 139 8.29 0.26 5.04
N PHE A 140 9.22 1.17 4.80
CA PHE A 140 8.98 2.38 4.02
C PHE A 140 9.68 2.29 2.66
N LEU A 141 8.94 2.60 1.59
CA LEU A 141 9.50 2.79 0.26
C LEU A 141 9.23 4.22 -0.22
N THR A 142 10.22 4.81 -0.89
CA THR A 142 10.04 6.09 -1.57
C THR A 142 9.65 5.83 -3.03
N PRO A 143 8.70 6.56 -3.63
CA PRO A 143 8.41 6.45 -5.05
C PRO A 143 9.60 6.98 -5.87
N ALA A 144 9.65 6.61 -7.15
CA ALA A 144 10.58 7.20 -8.09
C ALA A 144 10.38 8.73 -8.16
N GLU A 145 11.45 9.47 -8.46
CA GLU A 145 11.49 10.93 -8.38
C GLU A 145 10.35 11.60 -9.17
N GLN A 146 10.04 11.08 -10.37
CA GLN A 146 8.96 11.58 -11.22
C GLN A 146 7.55 11.43 -10.63
N TYR A 147 7.37 10.65 -9.56
CA TYR A 147 6.08 10.41 -8.91
C TYR A 147 6.01 11.02 -7.49
N GLY A 148 7.10 11.59 -6.98
CA GLY A 148 7.18 12.12 -5.63
C GLY A 148 6.18 13.25 -5.34
N PHE A 149 5.80 14.02 -6.36
CA PHE A 149 4.82 15.11 -6.23
C PHE A 149 3.36 14.66 -6.39
N ILE A 150 3.10 13.42 -6.83
CA ILE A 150 1.73 12.94 -7.10
C ILE A 150 1.04 12.59 -5.78
N SER A 151 -0.12 13.19 -5.54
CA SER A 151 -1.02 12.78 -4.45
C SER A 151 -2.44 12.56 -4.97
N SER A 152 -3.15 11.60 -4.38
CA SER A 152 -4.56 11.35 -4.73
C SER A 152 -5.43 12.60 -4.51
N SER A 153 -5.11 13.41 -3.50
CA SER A 153 -5.86 14.66 -3.21
C SER A 153 -5.69 15.69 -4.32
N LEU A 154 -4.45 15.93 -4.78
CA LEU A 154 -4.18 16.84 -5.89
C LEU A 154 -4.79 16.32 -7.20
N VAL A 155 -4.69 15.02 -7.46
CA VAL A 155 -5.32 14.40 -8.64
C VAL A 155 -6.84 14.63 -8.64
N ARG A 156 -7.51 14.43 -7.50
CA ARG A 156 -8.95 14.71 -7.39
C ARG A 156 -9.28 16.18 -7.60
N GLU A 157 -8.49 17.07 -7.03
CA GLU A 157 -8.70 18.51 -7.16
C GLU A 157 -8.56 18.97 -8.62
N ILE A 158 -7.47 18.57 -9.30
CA ILE A 158 -7.25 18.87 -10.71
C ILE A 158 -8.40 18.32 -11.56
N SER A 159 -8.75 17.05 -11.39
CA SER A 159 -9.81 16.41 -12.16
C SER A 159 -11.17 17.07 -11.91
N ARG A 160 -11.49 17.47 -10.66
CA ARG A 160 -12.73 18.16 -10.32
C ARG A 160 -12.87 19.51 -11.02
N LEU A 161 -11.75 20.19 -11.27
CA LEU A 161 -11.68 21.46 -11.97
C LEU A 161 -11.55 21.31 -13.51
N GLY A 162 -11.65 20.06 -14.02
CA GLY A 162 -11.61 19.79 -15.47
C GLY A 162 -10.19 19.71 -16.03
N GLY A 163 -9.16 19.65 -15.17
CA GLY A 163 -7.78 19.49 -15.62
C GLY A 163 -7.47 18.04 -16.02
N ASP A 164 -6.50 17.88 -16.95
CA ASP A 164 -6.02 16.56 -17.38
C ASP A 164 -5.17 15.90 -16.29
N VAL A 165 -5.55 14.67 -15.92
CA VAL A 165 -4.85 13.84 -14.94
C VAL A 165 -4.23 12.57 -15.53
N SER A 166 -4.25 12.41 -16.85
CA SER A 166 -3.80 11.21 -17.57
C SER A 166 -2.33 10.86 -17.30
N GLY A 167 -1.48 11.86 -17.02
CA GLY A 167 -0.09 11.66 -16.65
C GLY A 167 0.14 11.15 -15.22
N PHE A 168 -0.89 11.19 -14.36
CA PHE A 168 -0.75 10.90 -12.93
C PHE A 168 -1.41 9.60 -12.49
N VAL A 169 -2.33 9.09 -13.31
CA VAL A 169 -3.15 7.90 -12.99
C VAL A 169 -3.28 6.97 -14.20
N PRO A 170 -3.61 5.67 -13.99
CA PRO A 170 -3.97 4.78 -15.08
C PRO A 170 -5.16 5.30 -15.89
N PRO A 171 -5.26 4.95 -17.20
CA PRO A 171 -6.35 5.43 -18.07
C PRO A 171 -7.76 5.14 -17.55
N ALA A 172 -8.00 3.95 -16.98
CA ALA A 172 -9.29 3.60 -16.38
C ALA A 172 -9.65 4.49 -15.18
N VAL A 173 -8.65 4.91 -14.40
CA VAL A 173 -8.83 5.82 -13.25
C VAL A 173 -9.17 7.23 -13.74
N ALA A 174 -8.48 7.73 -14.79
CA ALA A 174 -8.81 9.03 -15.39
C ALA A 174 -10.25 9.07 -15.88
N ALA A 175 -10.68 8.05 -16.63
CA ALA A 175 -12.05 7.91 -17.12
C ALA A 175 -13.08 7.84 -15.98
N ALA A 176 -12.79 7.11 -14.89
CA ALA A 176 -13.67 7.00 -13.72
C ALA A 176 -13.82 8.35 -12.99
N LEU A 177 -12.74 9.12 -12.83
CA LEU A 177 -12.80 10.46 -12.25
C LEU A 177 -13.63 11.42 -13.09
N GLU A 178 -13.41 11.42 -14.41
CA GLU A 178 -14.18 12.26 -15.32
C GLU A 178 -15.68 11.94 -15.29
N ALA A 179 -16.06 10.66 -15.32
CA ALA A 179 -17.44 10.23 -15.18
C ALA A 179 -18.06 10.64 -13.83
N HIS A 180 -17.29 10.52 -12.74
CA HIS A 180 -17.72 10.89 -11.40
C HIS A 180 -18.06 12.38 -11.28
N TRP A 181 -17.23 13.25 -11.86
CA TRP A 181 -17.46 14.70 -11.75
C TRP A 181 -18.54 15.19 -12.73
N ARG A 182 -18.66 14.61 -13.94
CA ARG A 182 -19.77 14.93 -14.86
C ARG A 182 -21.14 14.67 -14.21
N GLY A 183 -21.30 13.56 -13.51
CA GLY A 183 -22.55 13.21 -12.84
C GLY A 183 -22.91 14.09 -11.62
N ARG A 184 -21.99 14.98 -11.19
CA ARG A 184 -22.20 15.91 -10.07
C ARG A 184 -22.36 17.38 -10.51
N ALA A 185 -22.09 17.66 -11.77
CA ALA A 185 -22.24 19.00 -12.36
C ALA A 185 -23.64 19.23 -12.96
N ALA A 186 -24.46 18.19 -13.02
CA ALA A 186 -25.86 18.22 -13.42
C ALA A 186 -26.77 18.21 -12.18
#